data_9e5147835114ed327eb693eeb0b3b0ae
#
_entry.id   9e5147835114ed327eb693eeb0b3b0ae
#
_cell.length_a   1.000
_cell.length_b   1.000
_cell.length_c   1.000
_cell.angle_alpha   90.00
_cell.angle_beta   90.00
_cell.angle_gamma   90.00
#
_symmetry.space_group_name_H-M   'P 1'
#
loop_
_entity.id
_entity.type
_entity.pdbx_description
1 polymer ?
#
loop_
_entity_poly.entity_id
_entity_poly.type
_entity_poly.pdbx_seq_one_letter_code
_entity_poly.pdbx_strand_id
1 'polypeptide(L)'
;MKAIKFICSSLICFVIINVSCAQKTFIITADRLFDGTEMHAKWAVLTEGSKIVSIGPKDQMNVPKDATVINYGDATITPGLIEGHSHLLLYPYNITDWDTQVLKETDSYRTARATVHAKNTLLSGFTTARDLGTEGAGYSDVAIKRAINEGIIIGPRLMVAGRAIVSTGSYGPKGYDNDQQIMLGAEPADGNDLIRVVRDQIGKGADFIKIYADYRWGVNGEDRPSFTLDELKLINEVTRSSGRVMVCHAKSKEAIRRAVLAGAETIEHGDFIDVELGKLMKEHNVTYIPTVAAVDVKIGRAHV
;
A
#
# COMPACT_ATOMS: atom_id res chain seq x y z
N MET A 1 -20.50 17.38 -77.61
CA MET A 1 -21.16 17.76 -76.36
C MET A 1 -20.27 17.35 -75.19
N LYS A 2 -19.62 18.34 -74.55
CA LYS A 2 -18.70 18.11 -73.43
C LYS A 2 -19.50 18.36 -72.13
N ALA A 3 -19.61 17.34 -71.27
CA ALA A 3 -20.27 17.49 -69.95
C ALA A 3 -19.22 17.98 -68.94
N ILE A 4 -19.48 19.15 -68.36
CA ILE A 4 -18.70 19.75 -67.27
C ILE A 4 -19.19 19.18 -65.96
N LYS A 5 -18.32 18.41 -65.25
CA LYS A 5 -18.61 17.96 -63.89
C LYS A 5 -18.22 19.06 -62.91
N PHE A 6 -19.18 19.63 -62.21
CA PHE A 6 -18.94 20.49 -61.04
C PHE A 6 -18.60 19.61 -59.84
N ILE A 7 -17.41 19.75 -59.29
CA ILE A 7 -17.02 19.17 -58.02
C ILE A 7 -17.22 20.25 -56.97
N CYS A 8 -18.27 20.09 -56.17
CA CYS A 8 -18.51 20.91 -54.96
C CYS A 8 -17.67 20.36 -53.83
N SER A 9 -16.56 21.03 -53.51
CA SER A 9 -15.68 20.69 -52.36
C SER A 9 -16.25 21.37 -51.11
N SER A 10 -16.99 20.63 -50.30
CA SER A 10 -17.47 21.12 -48.99
C SER A 10 -16.31 21.08 -47.99
N LEU A 11 -15.77 22.21 -47.65
CA LEU A 11 -14.77 22.41 -46.58
C LEU A 11 -15.50 22.34 -45.25
N ILE A 12 -15.47 21.19 -44.58
CA ILE A 12 -15.97 21.03 -43.19
C ILE A 12 -14.89 21.56 -42.26
N CYS A 13 -15.05 22.78 -41.77
CA CYS A 13 -14.24 23.32 -40.68
C CYS A 13 -14.62 22.60 -39.36
N PHE A 14 -13.78 21.70 -38.92
CA PHE A 14 -13.86 21.17 -37.55
C PHE A 14 -13.39 22.23 -36.56
N VAL A 15 -14.32 22.92 -35.92
CA VAL A 15 -14.04 23.76 -34.76
C VAL A 15 -13.82 22.81 -33.57
N ILE A 16 -12.55 22.54 -33.23
CA ILE A 16 -12.22 21.87 -31.96
C ILE A 16 -12.47 22.85 -30.84
N ILE A 17 -13.64 22.76 -30.22
CA ILE A 17 -13.95 23.48 -28.98
C ILE A 17 -13.13 22.77 -27.89
N ASN A 18 -11.97 23.31 -27.55
CA ASN A 18 -11.25 22.94 -26.34
C ASN A 18 -12.10 23.43 -25.15
N VAL A 19 -12.96 22.56 -24.61
CA VAL A 19 -13.58 22.78 -23.31
C VAL A 19 -12.46 22.65 -22.28
N SER A 20 -11.76 23.74 -22.02
CA SER A 20 -10.87 23.85 -20.86
C SER A 20 -11.76 23.78 -19.63
N CYS A 21 -11.87 22.60 -19.03
CA CYS A 21 -12.48 22.49 -17.72
C CYS A 21 -11.58 23.26 -16.76
N ALA A 22 -12.00 24.48 -16.38
CA ALA A 22 -11.23 25.30 -15.45
C ALA A 22 -10.99 24.49 -14.18
N GLN A 23 -9.74 24.23 -13.86
CA GLN A 23 -9.38 23.51 -12.64
C GLN A 23 -9.79 24.38 -11.45
N LYS A 24 -10.55 23.77 -10.51
CA LYS A 24 -10.96 24.48 -9.30
C LYS A 24 -9.73 24.86 -8.48
N THR A 25 -9.65 26.13 -8.13
CA THR A 25 -8.59 26.67 -7.29
C THR A 25 -9.10 26.84 -5.86
N PHE A 26 -8.34 26.36 -4.90
CA PHE A 26 -8.64 26.51 -3.48
C PHE A 26 -7.47 27.17 -2.77
N ILE A 27 -7.78 28.11 -1.86
CA ILE A 27 -6.86 28.59 -0.84
C ILE A 27 -7.29 28.03 0.52
N ILE A 28 -6.46 27.19 1.10
CA ILE A 28 -6.74 26.50 2.36
C ILE A 28 -5.93 27.17 3.47
N THR A 29 -6.60 27.60 4.54
CA THR A 29 -6.00 28.31 5.66
C THR A 29 -6.36 27.69 6.99
N ALA A 30 -5.45 27.78 7.96
CA ALA A 30 -5.65 27.47 9.37
C ALA A 30 -4.67 28.31 10.21
N ASP A 31 -4.80 28.27 11.52
CA ASP A 31 -3.88 28.97 12.43
C ASP A 31 -2.47 28.42 12.37
N ARG A 32 -2.31 27.12 12.05
CA ARG A 32 -1.03 26.42 11.97
C ARG A 32 -0.92 25.61 10.70
N LEU A 33 0.29 25.50 10.17
CA LEU A 33 0.62 24.68 9.04
C LEU A 33 1.98 24.00 9.29
N PHE A 34 2.02 22.67 9.17
CA PHE A 34 3.24 21.87 9.14
C PHE A 34 3.57 21.54 7.69
N ASP A 35 4.75 21.96 7.21
CA ASP A 35 5.14 21.78 5.81
C ASP A 35 5.84 20.44 5.52
N GLY A 36 5.99 19.61 6.55
CA GLY A 36 6.74 18.35 6.52
C GLY A 36 8.08 18.45 7.27
N THR A 37 8.55 19.66 7.57
CA THR A 37 9.80 19.92 8.31
C THR A 37 9.58 20.85 9.49
N GLU A 38 8.84 21.95 9.31
CA GLU A 38 8.65 23.00 10.31
C GLU A 38 7.19 23.41 10.46
N MET A 39 6.86 23.99 11.60
CA MET A 39 5.54 24.52 11.91
C MET A 39 5.49 26.02 11.65
N HIS A 40 4.53 26.46 10.87
CA HIS A 40 4.33 27.86 10.50
C HIS A 40 2.98 28.37 11.00
N ALA A 41 2.97 29.61 11.53
CA ALA A 41 1.74 30.29 11.91
C ALA A 41 1.13 31.04 10.71
N LYS A 42 -0.19 30.88 10.52
CA LYS A 42 -0.98 31.64 9.50
C LYS A 42 -0.54 31.46 8.05
N TRP A 43 0.16 30.37 7.75
CA TRP A 43 0.45 30.01 6.37
C TRP A 43 -0.79 29.38 5.69
N ALA A 44 -0.77 29.42 4.37
CA ALA A 44 -1.84 28.89 3.53
C ALA A 44 -1.28 27.92 2.48
N VAL A 45 -2.17 27.08 1.96
CA VAL A 45 -1.90 26.20 0.82
C VAL A 45 -2.79 26.63 -0.33
N LEU A 46 -2.21 26.96 -1.47
CA LEU A 46 -2.94 27.22 -2.72
C LEU A 46 -2.87 25.99 -3.60
N THR A 47 -4.03 25.51 -4.06
CA THR A 47 -4.12 24.36 -4.96
C THR A 47 -4.82 24.72 -6.26
N GLU A 48 -4.41 24.09 -7.35
CA GLU A 48 -5.11 24.08 -8.63
C GLU A 48 -5.40 22.62 -9.03
N GLY A 49 -6.68 22.27 -9.05
CA GLY A 49 -7.09 20.89 -9.22
C GLY A 49 -6.49 19.99 -8.12
N SER A 50 -5.67 19.02 -8.50
CA SER A 50 -5.01 18.06 -7.60
C SER A 50 -3.58 18.43 -7.19
N LYS A 51 -3.11 19.64 -7.53
CA LYS A 51 -1.73 20.06 -7.28
C LYS A 51 -1.68 21.19 -6.27
N ILE A 52 -0.69 21.15 -5.37
CA ILE A 52 -0.28 22.29 -4.57
C ILE A 52 0.62 23.15 -5.46
N VAL A 53 0.20 24.42 -5.67
CA VAL A 53 0.94 25.38 -6.51
C VAL A 53 1.74 26.39 -5.69
N SER A 54 1.32 26.64 -4.45
CA SER A 54 2.05 27.52 -3.53
C SER A 54 1.72 27.18 -2.08
N ILE A 55 2.70 27.43 -1.20
CA ILE A 55 2.58 27.35 0.25
C ILE A 55 3.35 28.52 0.87
N GLY A 56 2.77 29.21 1.85
CA GLY A 56 3.43 30.34 2.50
C GLY A 56 2.46 31.29 3.21
N PRO A 57 2.94 32.47 3.66
CA PRO A 57 2.09 33.52 4.21
C PRO A 57 1.03 33.94 3.19
N LYS A 58 -0.24 33.92 3.60
CA LYS A 58 -1.38 34.18 2.68
C LYS A 58 -1.29 35.53 1.99
N ASP A 59 -0.85 36.54 2.69
CA ASP A 59 -0.69 37.94 2.22
C ASP A 59 0.40 38.12 1.16
N GLN A 60 1.31 37.16 1.04
CA GLN A 60 2.39 37.13 0.04
C GLN A 60 2.08 36.23 -1.16
N MET A 61 0.93 35.55 -1.15
CA MET A 61 0.53 34.63 -2.21
C MET A 61 -0.25 35.35 -3.32
N ASN A 62 0.03 35.01 -4.57
CA ASN A 62 -0.79 35.44 -5.70
C ASN A 62 -2.04 34.55 -5.83
N VAL A 63 -3.07 34.86 -5.04
CA VAL A 63 -4.32 34.09 -4.99
C VAL A 63 -5.26 34.58 -6.09
N PRO A 64 -5.71 33.71 -7.02
CA PRO A 64 -6.72 34.07 -8.01
C PRO A 64 -8.02 34.61 -7.36
N LYS A 65 -8.66 35.58 -7.99
CA LYS A 65 -9.89 36.23 -7.45
C LYS A 65 -11.07 35.25 -7.32
N ASP A 66 -11.10 34.24 -8.15
CA ASP A 66 -12.12 33.18 -8.20
C ASP A 66 -11.75 31.93 -7.33
N ALA A 67 -10.62 31.97 -6.60
CA ALA A 67 -10.25 30.91 -5.70
C ALA A 67 -11.26 30.73 -4.56
N THR A 68 -11.67 29.50 -4.33
CA THR A 68 -12.52 29.14 -3.19
C THR A 68 -11.69 29.14 -1.90
N VAL A 69 -12.10 29.93 -0.92
CA VAL A 69 -11.45 30.01 0.39
C VAL A 69 -12.01 28.95 1.32
N ILE A 70 -11.14 28.08 1.87
CA ILE A 70 -11.47 27.14 2.93
C ILE A 70 -10.66 27.53 4.16
N ASN A 71 -11.36 27.87 5.26
CA ASN A 71 -10.72 28.26 6.50
C ASN A 71 -11.11 27.31 7.63
N TYR A 72 -10.11 26.64 8.22
CA TYR A 72 -10.29 25.69 9.32
C TYR A 72 -10.08 26.31 10.71
N GLY A 73 -9.79 27.63 10.79
CA GLY A 73 -9.61 28.33 12.08
C GLY A 73 -8.51 27.72 12.94
N ASP A 74 -8.82 27.43 14.22
CA ASP A 74 -7.87 26.83 15.15
C ASP A 74 -7.62 25.33 14.83
N ALA A 75 -6.96 25.11 13.71
CA ALA A 75 -6.53 23.81 13.24
C ALA A 75 -5.07 23.83 12.80
N THR A 76 -4.53 22.66 12.51
CA THR A 76 -3.23 22.49 11.88
C THR A 76 -3.39 21.78 10.55
N ILE A 77 -2.97 22.43 9.46
CA ILE A 77 -2.84 21.78 8.16
C ILE A 77 -1.55 20.99 8.16
N THR A 78 -1.59 19.75 7.71
CA THR A 78 -0.42 18.88 7.55
C THR A 78 -0.43 18.23 6.17
N PRO A 79 0.70 17.75 5.65
CA PRO A 79 0.69 16.75 4.58
C PRO A 79 -0.16 15.55 4.98
N GLY A 80 -0.76 14.88 4.01
CA GLY A 80 -1.51 13.65 4.27
C GLY A 80 -0.63 12.57 4.87
N LEU A 81 -1.17 11.83 5.84
CA LEU A 81 -0.48 10.72 6.48
C LEU A 81 -0.26 9.57 5.49
N ILE A 82 0.77 8.77 5.75
CA ILE A 82 1.10 7.57 4.98
C ILE A 82 0.96 6.36 5.90
N GLU A 83 0.07 5.42 5.54
CA GLU A 83 0.00 4.13 6.21
C GLU A 83 0.97 3.16 5.54
N GLY A 84 2.02 2.79 6.26
CA GLY A 84 3.09 1.96 5.73
C GLY A 84 2.75 0.46 5.68
N HIS A 85 1.79 0.00 6.49
CA HIS A 85 1.43 -1.41 6.60
C HIS A 85 -0.05 -1.60 6.90
N SER A 86 -0.86 -1.81 5.89
CA SER A 86 -2.28 -2.11 6.04
C SER A 86 -2.68 -3.43 5.38
N HIS A 87 -3.86 -3.91 5.76
CA HIS A 87 -4.57 -5.02 5.13
C HIS A 87 -6.02 -4.62 4.94
N LEU A 88 -6.33 -3.92 3.84
CA LEU A 88 -7.66 -3.35 3.60
C LEU A 88 -8.78 -4.40 3.52
N LEU A 89 -8.45 -5.64 3.19
CA LEU A 89 -9.38 -6.75 3.06
C LEU A 89 -9.66 -7.48 4.38
N LEU A 90 -9.07 -7.00 5.49
CA LEU A 90 -9.26 -7.57 6.82
C LEU A 90 -9.89 -6.55 7.78
N TYR A 91 -10.69 -7.03 8.71
CA TYR A 91 -10.98 -6.34 9.96
C TYR A 91 -9.85 -6.55 10.97
N PRO A 92 -9.70 -5.65 11.95
CA PRO A 92 -8.86 -5.92 13.10
C PRO A 92 -9.26 -7.24 13.79
N TYR A 93 -8.27 -8.03 14.18
CA TYR A 93 -8.53 -9.37 14.74
C TYR A 93 -9.23 -9.39 16.10
N ASN A 94 -9.31 -8.24 16.78
CA ASN A 94 -10.14 -8.07 17.97
C ASN A 94 -11.63 -7.90 17.64
N ILE A 95 -11.99 -7.65 16.38
CA ILE A 95 -13.39 -7.56 15.91
C ILE A 95 -13.81 -8.90 15.29
N THR A 96 -13.00 -9.44 14.39
CA THR A 96 -13.27 -10.71 13.71
C THR A 96 -11.94 -11.48 13.56
N ASP A 97 -11.92 -12.73 14.02
CA ASP A 97 -10.72 -13.57 13.94
C ASP A 97 -10.33 -13.89 12.50
N TRP A 98 -9.06 -14.31 12.33
CA TRP A 98 -8.48 -14.63 11.02
C TRP A 98 -9.23 -15.77 10.32
N ASP A 99 -9.54 -16.86 11.05
CA ASP A 99 -10.19 -18.04 10.49
C ASP A 99 -11.57 -17.70 9.90
N THR A 100 -12.33 -16.86 10.59
CA THR A 100 -13.62 -16.39 10.09
C THR A 100 -13.45 -15.60 8.80
N GLN A 101 -12.50 -14.64 8.77
CA GLN A 101 -12.31 -13.76 7.62
C GLN A 101 -11.73 -14.49 6.41
N VAL A 102 -10.78 -15.38 6.61
CA VAL A 102 -10.02 -16.01 5.51
C VAL A 102 -10.65 -17.32 5.05
N LEU A 103 -11.24 -18.10 5.96
CA LEU A 103 -11.77 -19.43 5.65
C LEU A 103 -13.28 -19.47 5.42
N LYS A 104 -14.04 -18.46 5.89
CA LYS A 104 -15.52 -18.49 5.87
C LYS A 104 -16.15 -17.34 5.08
N GLU A 105 -15.50 -16.18 4.99
CA GLU A 105 -16.01 -15.05 4.20
C GLU A 105 -15.55 -15.14 2.75
N THR A 106 -16.45 -14.84 1.81
CA THR A 106 -16.12 -14.83 0.39
C THR A 106 -15.27 -13.61 0.02
N ASP A 107 -14.43 -13.74 -1.02
CA ASP A 107 -13.61 -12.63 -1.55
C ASP A 107 -14.48 -11.43 -1.95
N SER A 108 -15.66 -11.69 -2.54
CA SER A 108 -16.61 -10.62 -2.94
C SER A 108 -17.11 -9.82 -1.72
N TYR A 109 -17.44 -10.50 -0.62
CA TYR A 109 -17.85 -9.83 0.62
C TYR A 109 -16.71 -9.00 1.22
N ARG A 110 -15.53 -9.59 1.32
CA ARG A 110 -14.33 -8.89 1.82
C ARG A 110 -13.96 -7.71 0.95
N THR A 111 -14.07 -7.83 -0.38
CA THR A 111 -13.83 -6.73 -1.33
C THR A 111 -14.86 -5.61 -1.15
N ALA A 112 -16.14 -5.91 -1.00
CA ALA A 112 -17.16 -4.90 -0.73
C ALA A 112 -16.89 -4.14 0.58
N ARG A 113 -16.52 -4.86 1.64
CA ARG A 113 -16.12 -4.28 2.92
C ARG A 113 -14.87 -3.39 2.80
N ALA A 114 -13.88 -3.80 2.01
CA ALA A 114 -12.65 -3.05 1.80
C ALA A 114 -12.88 -1.67 1.16
N THR A 115 -13.97 -1.46 0.41
CA THR A 115 -14.33 -0.13 -0.10
C THR A 115 -14.64 0.85 1.03
N VAL A 116 -15.29 0.37 2.09
CA VAL A 116 -15.58 1.16 3.31
C VAL A 116 -14.29 1.41 4.08
N HIS A 117 -13.41 0.41 4.20
CA HIS A 117 -12.11 0.57 4.86
C HIS A 117 -11.25 1.60 4.15
N ALA A 118 -11.14 1.55 2.80
CA ALA A 118 -10.40 2.53 2.01
C ALA A 118 -10.92 3.97 2.22
N LYS A 119 -12.24 4.15 2.20
CA LYS A 119 -12.86 5.45 2.49
C LYS A 119 -12.52 5.94 3.90
N ASN A 120 -12.66 5.07 4.91
CA ASN A 120 -12.38 5.44 6.30
C ASN A 120 -10.89 5.77 6.50
N THR A 121 -9.99 5.03 5.88
CA THR A 121 -8.55 5.30 5.88
C THR A 121 -8.26 6.71 5.37
N LEU A 122 -8.83 7.09 4.22
CA LEU A 122 -8.68 8.44 3.66
C LEU A 122 -9.27 9.50 4.60
N LEU A 123 -10.48 9.31 5.12
CA LEU A 123 -11.14 10.27 6.01
C LEU A 123 -10.44 10.41 7.36
N SER A 124 -9.65 9.43 7.76
CA SER A 124 -8.77 9.52 8.95
C SER A 124 -7.46 10.27 8.68
N GLY A 125 -7.28 10.82 7.46
CA GLY A 125 -6.12 11.62 7.09
C GLY A 125 -4.99 10.86 6.39
N PHE A 126 -5.12 9.54 6.18
CA PHE A 126 -4.14 8.75 5.43
C PHE A 126 -4.41 8.86 3.93
N THR A 127 -3.63 9.69 3.24
CA THR A 127 -3.79 9.93 1.79
C THR A 127 -3.05 8.93 0.92
N THR A 128 -2.17 8.14 1.52
CA THR A 128 -1.42 7.05 0.87
C THR A 128 -1.38 5.85 1.80
N ALA A 129 -1.54 4.64 1.26
CA ALA A 129 -1.42 3.41 2.03
C ALA A 129 -0.73 2.30 1.22
N ARG A 130 -0.03 1.41 1.92
CA ARG A 130 0.49 0.16 1.39
C ARG A 130 -0.37 -0.98 1.90
N ASP A 131 -0.98 -1.76 1.00
CA ASP A 131 -1.65 -3.02 1.33
C ASP A 131 -0.65 -4.16 1.23
N LEU A 132 -0.31 -4.77 2.37
CA LEU A 132 0.78 -5.74 2.50
C LEU A 132 0.33 -7.18 2.28
N GLY A 133 -0.82 -7.37 1.66
CA GLY A 133 -1.33 -8.68 1.27
C GLY A 133 -2.81 -8.86 1.55
N THR A 134 -3.47 -9.59 0.67
CA THR A 134 -4.92 -9.78 0.69
C THR A 134 -5.40 -10.83 1.70
N GLU A 135 -4.47 -11.61 2.29
CA GLU A 135 -4.80 -12.69 3.22
C GLU A 135 -5.91 -13.60 2.66
N GLY A 136 -5.64 -14.21 1.51
CA GLY A 136 -6.52 -15.16 0.86
C GLY A 136 -7.56 -14.59 -0.11
N ALA A 137 -7.72 -13.26 -0.21
CA ALA A 137 -8.66 -12.65 -1.16
C ALA A 137 -8.04 -12.39 -2.56
N GLY A 138 -7.16 -13.24 -3.00
CA GLY A 138 -6.57 -13.22 -4.35
C GLY A 138 -5.85 -11.91 -4.65
N TYR A 139 -6.31 -11.18 -5.68
CA TYR A 139 -5.79 -9.87 -6.11
C TYR A 139 -6.86 -8.78 -5.98
N SER A 140 -7.73 -8.88 -4.98
CA SER A 140 -8.79 -7.90 -4.74
C SER A 140 -8.25 -6.51 -4.39
N ASP A 141 -7.06 -6.41 -3.80
CA ASP A 141 -6.36 -5.15 -3.55
C ASP A 141 -6.00 -4.41 -4.84
N VAL A 142 -5.57 -5.13 -5.88
CA VAL A 142 -5.32 -4.58 -7.23
C VAL A 142 -6.61 -4.00 -7.81
N ALA A 143 -7.74 -4.70 -7.64
CA ALA A 143 -9.05 -4.22 -8.09
C ALA A 143 -9.51 -2.98 -7.31
N ILE A 144 -9.33 -2.93 -6.00
CA ILE A 144 -9.60 -1.76 -5.14
C ILE A 144 -8.74 -0.57 -5.57
N LYS A 145 -7.44 -0.76 -5.76
CA LYS A 145 -6.53 0.28 -6.27
C LYS A 145 -7.03 0.85 -7.60
N ARG A 146 -7.40 -0.03 -8.54
CA ARG A 146 -7.94 0.38 -9.83
C ARG A 146 -9.23 1.17 -9.68
N ALA A 147 -10.17 0.71 -8.86
CA ALA A 147 -11.44 1.38 -8.62
C ALA A 147 -11.26 2.78 -7.99
N ILE A 148 -10.27 2.95 -7.10
CA ILE A 148 -9.89 4.28 -6.57
C ILE A 148 -9.34 5.17 -7.68
N ASN A 149 -8.41 4.68 -8.49
CA ASN A 149 -7.78 5.45 -9.57
C ASN A 149 -8.77 5.87 -10.66
N GLU A 150 -9.79 5.06 -10.93
CA GLU A 150 -10.88 5.35 -11.87
C GLU A 150 -12.00 6.21 -11.25
N GLY A 151 -11.92 6.52 -9.95
CA GLY A 151 -12.93 7.32 -9.24
C GLY A 151 -14.24 6.60 -8.96
N ILE A 152 -14.28 5.26 -9.09
CA ILE A 152 -15.45 4.43 -8.78
C ILE A 152 -15.71 4.42 -7.28
N ILE A 153 -14.65 4.37 -6.47
CA ILE A 153 -14.72 4.42 -5.02
C ILE A 153 -13.73 5.46 -4.45
N ILE A 154 -14.01 5.93 -3.25
CA ILE A 154 -13.15 6.87 -2.52
C ILE A 154 -12.14 6.09 -1.67
N GLY A 155 -10.87 6.48 -1.75
CA GLY A 155 -9.80 5.90 -0.94
C GLY A 155 -8.47 6.61 -1.11
N PRO A 156 -7.42 6.20 -0.35
CA PRO A 156 -6.07 6.73 -0.48
C PRO A 156 -5.41 6.26 -1.78
N ARG A 157 -4.27 6.85 -2.15
CA ARG A 157 -3.39 6.22 -3.15
C ARG A 157 -2.91 4.89 -2.59
N LEU A 158 -3.13 3.80 -3.33
CA LEU A 158 -2.73 2.47 -2.89
C LEU A 158 -1.50 1.97 -3.63
N MET A 159 -0.58 1.37 -2.86
CA MET A 159 0.41 0.42 -3.34
C MET A 159 0.04 -0.95 -2.81
N VAL A 160 0.05 -1.97 -3.65
CA VAL A 160 -0.55 -3.28 -3.34
C VAL A 160 0.43 -4.42 -3.60
N ALA A 161 0.38 -5.43 -2.73
CA ALA A 161 1.22 -6.62 -2.83
C ALA A 161 0.54 -7.79 -3.57
N GLY A 162 -0.79 -7.83 -3.62
CA GLY A 162 -1.52 -9.03 -4.01
C GLY A 162 -1.44 -10.10 -2.94
N ARG A 163 -0.88 -11.26 -3.27
CA ARG A 163 -0.73 -12.40 -2.35
C ARG A 163 0.68 -12.38 -1.76
N ALA A 164 0.79 -12.43 -0.42
CA ALA A 164 2.09 -12.61 0.22
C ALA A 164 2.69 -13.98 -0.15
N ILE A 165 4.01 -14.06 -0.32
CA ILE A 165 4.73 -15.32 -0.58
C ILE A 165 5.24 -15.90 0.72
N VAL A 166 5.03 -17.19 0.91
CA VAL A 166 5.45 -17.97 2.07
C VAL A 166 6.18 -19.25 1.63
N SER A 167 7.08 -19.76 2.44
CA SER A 167 7.66 -21.10 2.17
C SER A 167 6.64 -22.18 2.47
N THR A 168 6.69 -23.28 1.74
CA THR A 168 5.78 -24.42 1.94
C THR A 168 5.79 -24.88 3.40
N GLY A 169 4.59 -25.04 3.98
CA GLY A 169 4.39 -25.53 5.35
C GLY A 169 4.67 -24.51 6.46
N SER A 170 5.18 -23.32 6.16
CA SER A 170 5.50 -22.34 7.21
C SER A 170 4.27 -21.57 7.71
N TYR A 171 3.33 -21.26 6.83
CA TYR A 171 2.18 -20.36 7.07
C TYR A 171 0.85 -21.06 6.87
N GLY A 172 -0.20 -20.52 7.49
CA GLY A 172 -1.58 -20.96 7.37
C GLY A 172 -2.08 -21.77 8.57
N PRO A 173 -3.34 -22.20 8.54
CA PRO A 173 -3.95 -22.98 9.60
C PRO A 173 -3.19 -24.31 9.81
N LYS A 174 -3.08 -24.71 11.07
CA LYS A 174 -2.41 -25.97 11.48
C LYS A 174 -3.35 -26.80 12.35
N GLY A 175 -3.07 -28.10 12.47
CA GLY A 175 -3.84 -29.00 13.31
C GLY A 175 -5.07 -29.60 12.64
N TYR A 176 -5.18 -29.47 11.33
CA TYR A 176 -6.18 -30.15 10.51
C TYR A 176 -5.65 -31.50 10.01
N ASP A 177 -6.56 -32.35 9.57
CA ASP A 177 -6.21 -33.62 8.92
C ASP A 177 -5.34 -33.36 7.69
N ASN A 178 -4.30 -34.19 7.50
CA ASN A 178 -3.32 -34.03 6.43
C ASN A 178 -3.90 -34.11 5.02
N ASP A 179 -5.04 -34.77 4.86
CA ASP A 179 -5.72 -34.91 3.57
C ASP A 179 -6.64 -33.72 3.26
N GLN A 180 -6.82 -32.79 4.19
CA GLN A 180 -7.62 -31.60 3.96
C GLN A 180 -6.83 -30.50 3.25
N GLN A 181 -7.40 -29.97 2.18
CA GLN A 181 -6.88 -28.77 1.53
C GLN A 181 -7.47 -27.52 2.17
N ILE A 182 -6.66 -26.84 2.99
CA ILE A 182 -7.05 -25.61 3.67
C ILE A 182 -6.42 -24.43 2.96
N MET A 183 -7.22 -23.34 2.76
CA MET A 183 -6.68 -22.09 2.23
C MET A 183 -5.64 -21.51 3.16
N LEU A 184 -4.46 -21.19 2.64
CA LEU A 184 -3.35 -20.70 3.46
C LEU A 184 -3.43 -19.19 3.75
N GLY A 185 -4.20 -18.43 2.98
CA GLY A 185 -4.18 -16.97 3.04
C GLY A 185 -3.01 -16.30 2.31
N ALA A 186 -2.06 -17.08 1.82
CA ALA A 186 -0.84 -16.66 1.13
C ALA A 186 -0.48 -17.62 0.00
N GLU A 187 0.51 -17.27 -0.82
CA GLU A 187 1.02 -18.11 -1.93
C GLU A 187 2.26 -18.89 -1.48
N PRO A 188 2.21 -20.23 -1.35
CA PRO A 188 3.40 -21.01 -1.05
C PRO A 188 4.29 -21.15 -2.30
N ALA A 189 5.60 -20.97 -2.13
CA ALA A 189 6.58 -21.19 -3.18
C ALA A 189 7.98 -21.41 -2.59
N ASP A 190 8.78 -22.29 -3.21
CA ASP A 190 10.12 -22.64 -2.79
C ASP A 190 11.08 -22.73 -3.98
N GLY A 191 12.36 -22.52 -3.73
CA GLY A 191 13.43 -22.70 -4.72
C GLY A 191 13.13 -22.00 -6.04
N ASN A 192 13.24 -22.73 -7.15
CA ASN A 192 13.05 -22.14 -8.49
C ASN A 192 11.59 -21.74 -8.80
N ASP A 193 10.59 -22.26 -8.11
CA ASP A 193 9.20 -21.85 -8.28
C ASP A 193 8.97 -20.40 -7.86
N LEU A 194 9.79 -19.88 -6.98
CA LEU A 194 9.79 -18.46 -6.58
C LEU A 194 9.87 -17.52 -7.77
N ILE A 195 10.64 -17.87 -8.82
CA ILE A 195 10.75 -17.07 -10.05
C ILE A 195 9.38 -16.94 -10.74
N ARG A 196 8.69 -18.06 -10.87
CA ARG A 196 7.35 -18.09 -11.50
C ARG A 196 6.34 -17.27 -10.69
N VAL A 197 6.32 -17.49 -9.37
CA VAL A 197 5.35 -16.83 -8.48
C VAL A 197 5.57 -15.33 -8.44
N VAL A 198 6.82 -14.87 -8.29
CA VAL A 198 7.14 -13.43 -8.33
C VAL A 198 6.71 -12.79 -9.64
N ARG A 199 7.01 -13.42 -10.78
CA ARG A 199 6.62 -12.90 -12.11
C ARG A 199 5.11 -12.90 -12.30
N ASP A 200 4.41 -13.92 -11.81
CA ASP A 200 2.94 -14.01 -11.86
C ASP A 200 2.29 -12.87 -11.06
N GLN A 201 2.75 -12.61 -9.84
CA GLN A 201 2.24 -11.52 -9.01
C GLN A 201 2.50 -10.14 -9.65
N ILE A 202 3.70 -9.94 -10.21
CA ILE A 202 4.04 -8.73 -10.97
C ILE A 202 3.08 -8.56 -12.16
N GLY A 203 2.86 -9.63 -12.93
CA GLY A 203 1.95 -9.66 -14.08
C GLY A 203 0.50 -9.37 -13.70
N LYS A 204 0.08 -9.71 -12.50
CA LYS A 204 -1.26 -9.44 -11.96
C LYS A 204 -1.41 -8.06 -11.32
N GLY A 205 -0.35 -7.25 -11.28
CA GLY A 205 -0.42 -5.84 -10.90
C GLY A 205 0.08 -5.51 -9.50
N ALA A 206 0.83 -6.42 -8.85
CA ALA A 206 1.51 -6.10 -7.60
C ALA A 206 2.54 -4.95 -7.82
N ASP A 207 2.56 -3.96 -6.93
CA ASP A 207 3.51 -2.85 -6.95
C ASP A 207 4.84 -3.22 -6.30
N PHE A 208 4.81 -4.16 -5.38
CA PHE A 208 5.96 -4.71 -4.66
C PHE A 208 5.67 -6.16 -4.27
N ILE A 209 6.68 -6.91 -3.91
CA ILE A 209 6.56 -8.33 -3.52
C ILE A 209 6.66 -8.44 -2.01
N LYS A 210 5.61 -8.98 -1.38
CA LYS A 210 5.55 -9.23 0.06
C LYS A 210 6.00 -10.65 0.36
N ILE A 211 6.95 -10.78 1.30
CA ILE A 211 7.50 -12.06 1.76
C ILE A 211 7.27 -12.20 3.27
N TYR A 212 6.95 -13.41 3.73
CA TYR A 212 7.05 -13.81 5.11
C TYR A 212 8.39 -14.50 5.33
N ALA A 213 9.43 -13.75 5.69
CA ALA A 213 10.79 -14.25 5.87
C ALA A 213 10.95 -15.16 7.09
N ASP A 214 10.02 -15.10 8.03
CA ASP A 214 9.87 -16.04 9.14
C ASP A 214 8.40 -16.26 9.50
N TYR A 215 8.16 -17.30 10.26
CA TYR A 215 6.86 -17.59 10.88
C TYR A 215 7.03 -18.56 12.06
N ARG A 216 5.90 -18.83 12.79
CA ARG A 216 5.83 -19.77 13.90
C ARG A 216 5.89 -21.24 13.42
N TRP A 217 7.02 -21.67 12.90
CA TRP A 217 7.21 -23.02 12.39
C TRP A 217 8.39 -23.76 13.03
N GLY A 218 9.03 -23.17 14.03
CA GLY A 218 9.99 -23.85 14.90
C GLY A 218 9.35 -25.02 15.66
N VAL A 219 10.18 -25.93 16.19
CA VAL A 219 9.75 -27.17 16.84
C VAL A 219 8.78 -26.90 18.00
N ASN A 220 8.95 -25.78 18.70
CA ASN A 220 8.07 -25.36 19.82
C ASN A 220 7.14 -24.21 19.42
N GLY A 221 6.94 -23.94 18.13
CA GLY A 221 6.10 -22.86 17.64
C GLY A 221 6.75 -21.48 17.69
N GLU A 222 8.06 -21.38 17.92
CA GLU A 222 8.79 -20.12 17.88
C GLU A 222 8.97 -19.61 16.44
N ASP A 223 9.12 -18.28 16.30
CA ASP A 223 9.40 -17.64 15.02
C ASP A 223 10.82 -18.04 14.53
N ARG A 224 10.90 -18.68 13.38
CA ARG A 224 12.14 -19.12 12.73
C ARG A 224 12.16 -18.69 11.26
N PRO A 225 13.35 -18.41 10.68
CA PRO A 225 13.45 -18.11 9.25
C PRO A 225 12.82 -19.22 8.42
N SER A 226 11.92 -18.82 7.52
CA SER A 226 11.20 -19.77 6.64
C SER A 226 11.85 -19.88 5.26
N PHE A 227 12.69 -18.91 4.88
CA PHE A 227 13.50 -18.94 3.66
C PHE A 227 14.99 -18.94 3.98
N THR A 228 15.76 -19.56 3.11
CA THR A 228 17.22 -19.43 3.08
C THR A 228 17.61 -18.04 2.59
N LEU A 229 18.86 -17.62 2.83
CA LEU A 229 19.37 -16.36 2.31
C LEU A 229 19.37 -16.33 0.76
N ASP A 230 19.70 -17.47 0.13
CA ASP A 230 19.78 -17.55 -1.32
C ASP A 230 18.40 -17.50 -1.98
N GLU A 231 17.37 -18.07 -1.38
CA GLU A 231 15.97 -17.91 -1.83
C GLU A 231 15.51 -16.44 -1.74
N LEU A 232 15.79 -15.75 -0.64
CA LEU A 232 15.46 -14.33 -0.51
C LEU A 232 16.22 -13.46 -1.52
N LYS A 233 17.50 -13.78 -1.80
CA LYS A 233 18.28 -13.10 -2.87
C LYS A 233 17.67 -13.35 -4.24
N LEU A 234 17.26 -14.60 -4.53
CA LEU A 234 16.60 -14.96 -5.79
C LEU A 234 15.29 -14.18 -5.97
N ILE A 235 14.45 -14.11 -4.93
CA ILE A 235 13.22 -13.30 -4.96
C ILE A 235 13.54 -11.85 -5.25
N ASN A 236 14.52 -11.26 -4.55
CA ASN A 236 14.88 -9.86 -4.75
C ASN A 236 15.44 -9.58 -6.14
N GLU A 237 16.28 -10.46 -6.67
CA GLU A 237 16.83 -10.34 -8.05
C GLU A 237 15.70 -10.30 -9.09
N VAL A 238 14.75 -11.26 -9.02
CA VAL A 238 13.61 -11.29 -9.93
C VAL A 238 12.71 -10.07 -9.76
N THR A 239 12.47 -9.66 -8.53
CA THR A 239 11.67 -8.46 -8.21
C THR A 239 12.31 -7.19 -8.77
N ARG A 240 13.60 -6.99 -8.51
CA ARG A 240 14.37 -5.82 -8.99
C ARG A 240 14.48 -5.76 -10.51
N SER A 241 14.48 -6.90 -11.20
CA SER A 241 14.50 -6.93 -12.68
C SER A 241 13.28 -6.24 -13.31
N SER A 242 12.19 -6.10 -12.55
CA SER A 242 10.99 -5.36 -12.97
C SER A 242 10.91 -3.92 -12.43
N GLY A 243 11.96 -3.43 -11.75
CA GLY A 243 11.98 -2.14 -11.08
C GLY A 243 11.16 -2.08 -9.78
N ARG A 244 10.72 -3.23 -9.26
CA ARG A 244 9.97 -3.33 -8.00
C ARG A 244 10.88 -3.66 -6.82
N VAL A 245 10.30 -3.63 -5.62
CA VAL A 245 11.02 -3.89 -4.36
C VAL A 245 10.43 -5.09 -3.63
N MET A 246 11.27 -5.77 -2.85
CA MET A 246 10.88 -6.82 -1.95
C MET A 246 10.69 -6.24 -0.54
N VAL A 247 9.58 -6.57 0.12
CA VAL A 247 9.26 -6.15 1.49
C VAL A 247 9.01 -7.38 2.36
N CYS A 248 9.56 -7.40 3.57
CA CYS A 248 9.63 -8.62 4.37
C CYS A 248 8.96 -8.49 5.74
N HIS A 249 7.95 -9.31 6.01
CA HIS A 249 7.64 -9.68 7.38
C HIS A 249 8.84 -10.44 7.95
N ALA A 250 9.43 -9.94 9.02
CA ALA A 250 10.54 -10.59 9.71
C ALA A 250 10.57 -10.14 11.17
N LYS A 251 10.48 -11.09 12.10
CA LYS A 251 10.49 -10.85 13.54
C LYS A 251 11.77 -11.34 14.19
N SER A 252 12.16 -12.59 13.88
CA SER A 252 13.37 -13.20 14.45
C SER A 252 14.63 -12.52 13.92
N LYS A 253 15.65 -12.39 14.77
CA LYS A 253 16.93 -11.75 14.42
C LYS A 253 17.55 -12.28 13.15
N GLU A 254 17.54 -13.61 12.99
CA GLU A 254 18.13 -14.26 11.82
C GLU A 254 17.32 -14.00 10.53
N ALA A 255 15.98 -13.97 10.60
CA ALA A 255 15.16 -13.61 9.44
C ALA A 255 15.37 -12.16 9.03
N ILE A 256 15.41 -11.24 9.99
CA ILE A 256 15.73 -9.83 9.74
C ILE A 256 17.09 -9.70 9.05
N ARG A 257 18.12 -10.37 9.60
CA ARG A 257 19.47 -10.34 9.03
C ARG A 257 19.47 -10.86 7.59
N ARG A 258 18.82 -12.01 7.32
CA ARG A 258 18.73 -12.57 5.96
C ARG A 258 17.99 -11.63 5.02
N ALA A 259 16.86 -11.09 5.42
CA ALA A 259 16.06 -10.17 4.60
C ALA A 259 16.85 -8.91 4.23
N VAL A 260 17.57 -8.31 5.19
CA VAL A 260 18.45 -7.15 4.96
C VAL A 260 19.57 -7.49 3.98
N LEU A 261 20.29 -8.59 4.20
CA LEU A 261 21.38 -9.03 3.33
C LEU A 261 20.91 -9.48 1.94
N ALA A 262 19.64 -9.85 1.81
CA ALA A 262 19.03 -10.15 0.52
C ALA A 262 18.55 -8.91 -0.22
N GLY A 263 18.61 -7.71 0.39
CA GLY A 263 18.24 -6.44 -0.24
C GLY A 263 16.76 -6.10 -0.14
N ALA A 264 16.08 -6.51 0.95
CA ALA A 264 14.73 -6.03 1.25
C ALA A 264 14.70 -4.50 1.36
N GLU A 265 13.61 -3.88 0.88
CA GLU A 265 13.38 -2.44 1.01
C GLU A 265 12.91 -2.07 2.42
N THR A 266 12.04 -2.91 2.99
CA THR A 266 11.50 -2.71 4.33
C THR A 266 11.46 -4.00 5.13
N ILE A 267 11.64 -3.85 6.46
CA ILE A 267 11.35 -4.87 7.47
C ILE A 267 10.07 -4.48 8.19
N GLU A 268 9.10 -5.37 8.14
CA GLU A 268 7.80 -5.23 8.78
C GLU A 268 7.80 -5.95 10.13
N HIS A 269 7.22 -5.33 11.15
CA HIS A 269 7.18 -5.74 12.57
C HIS A 269 8.51 -5.63 13.28
N GLY A 270 9.50 -6.45 12.95
CA GLY A 270 10.85 -6.37 13.49
C GLY A 270 10.95 -6.52 15.01
N ASP A 271 10.11 -7.39 15.61
CA ASP A 271 9.90 -7.49 17.06
C ASP A 271 11.20 -7.66 17.85
N PHE A 272 12.23 -8.27 17.26
CA PHE A 272 13.52 -8.54 17.90
C PHE A 272 14.71 -7.78 17.30
N ILE A 273 14.46 -6.60 16.72
CA ILE A 273 15.53 -5.69 16.26
C ILE A 273 16.34 -5.23 17.47
N ASP A 274 17.67 -5.41 17.38
CA ASP A 274 18.63 -4.88 18.32
C ASP A 274 19.53 -3.82 17.65
N VAL A 275 20.49 -3.28 18.41
CA VAL A 275 21.41 -2.24 17.93
C VAL A 275 22.24 -2.69 16.73
N GLU A 276 22.65 -3.97 16.69
CA GLU A 276 23.46 -4.53 15.60
C GLU A 276 22.63 -4.64 14.31
N LEU A 277 21.42 -5.16 14.42
CA LEU A 277 20.48 -5.22 13.29
C LEU A 277 20.08 -3.84 12.80
N GLY A 278 19.85 -2.88 13.72
CA GLY A 278 19.58 -1.50 13.34
C GLY A 278 20.73 -0.84 12.57
N LYS A 279 21.99 -1.12 12.94
CA LYS A 279 23.16 -0.67 12.17
C LYS A 279 23.21 -1.33 10.80
N LEU A 280 23.02 -2.66 10.73
CA LEU A 280 22.97 -3.40 9.46
C LEU A 280 21.88 -2.85 8.52
N MET A 281 20.68 -2.60 9.04
CA MET A 281 19.59 -1.99 8.26
C MET A 281 19.99 -0.61 7.73
N LYS A 282 20.63 0.22 8.56
CA LYS A 282 21.12 1.54 8.13
C LYS A 282 22.20 1.45 7.04
N GLU A 283 23.15 0.53 7.17
CA GLU A 283 24.20 0.28 6.18
C GLU A 283 23.62 -0.16 4.83
N HIS A 284 22.53 -0.93 4.85
CA HIS A 284 21.86 -1.43 3.66
C HIS A 284 20.69 -0.56 3.18
N ASN A 285 20.45 0.60 3.83
CA ASN A 285 19.36 1.51 3.49
C ASN A 285 17.96 0.88 3.60
N VAL A 286 17.75 -0.01 4.58
CA VAL A 286 16.48 -0.71 4.81
C VAL A 286 15.63 0.07 5.79
N THR A 287 14.38 0.32 5.44
CA THR A 287 13.42 1.03 6.29
C THR A 287 12.73 0.07 7.28
N TYR A 288 12.53 0.54 8.49
CA TYR A 288 11.80 -0.18 9.54
C TYR A 288 10.35 0.31 9.64
N ILE A 289 9.39 -0.63 9.61
CA ILE A 289 7.97 -0.36 9.82
C ILE A 289 7.47 -1.17 11.01
N PRO A 290 7.42 -0.60 12.22
CA PRO A 290 7.24 -1.34 13.47
C PRO A 290 5.83 -1.87 13.71
N THR A 291 4.81 -1.38 13.01
CA THR A 291 3.41 -1.82 13.19
C THR A 291 2.95 -1.83 14.66
N VAL A 292 3.30 -0.82 15.43
CA VAL A 292 3.11 -0.76 16.89
C VAL A 292 1.66 -1.01 17.30
N ALA A 293 0.69 -0.44 16.59
CA ALA A 293 -0.73 -0.65 16.89
C ALA A 293 -1.15 -2.13 16.82
N ALA A 294 -0.58 -2.91 15.88
CA ALA A 294 -0.88 -4.32 15.76
C ALA A 294 -0.28 -5.15 16.90
N VAL A 295 0.86 -4.72 17.46
CA VAL A 295 1.50 -5.36 18.63
C VAL A 295 0.72 -5.03 19.89
N ASP A 296 0.34 -3.77 20.08
CA ASP A 296 -0.40 -3.29 21.26
C ASP A 296 -1.76 -3.99 21.42
N VAL A 297 -2.51 -4.13 20.33
CA VAL A 297 -3.78 -4.89 20.29
C VAL A 297 -3.58 -6.38 20.66
N LYS A 298 -2.44 -6.99 20.31
CA LYS A 298 -2.12 -8.36 20.70
C LYS A 298 -1.77 -8.48 22.18
N ILE A 299 -1.04 -7.52 22.73
CA ILE A 299 -0.69 -7.48 24.16
C ILE A 299 -1.95 -7.35 25.00
N GLY A 300 -2.90 -6.50 24.60
CA GLY A 300 -4.20 -6.36 25.28
C GLY A 300 -5.02 -7.68 25.35
N ARG A 301 -4.79 -8.63 24.45
CA ARG A 301 -5.42 -9.97 24.47
C ARG A 301 -4.76 -10.96 25.43
N ALA A 302 -3.50 -10.74 25.79
CA ALA A 302 -2.79 -11.61 26.72
C ALA A 302 -3.17 -11.38 28.18
N HIS A 303 -3.97 -10.35 28.47
CA HIS A 303 -4.40 -9.96 29.82
C HIS A 303 -5.92 -10.06 30.03
N VAL A 304 -6.66 -10.73 29.12
CA VAL A 304 -8.11 -11.00 29.27
C VAL A 304 -8.36 -12.49 29.30
#